data_cc24a3f9d1132fa46fabbe30c611b3b1
#
_entry.id   cc24a3f9d1132fa46fabbe30c611b3b1
#
_cell.length_a   1.000
_cell.length_b   1.000
_cell.length_c   1.000
_cell.angle_alpha   90.00
_cell.angle_beta   90.00
_cell.angle_gamma   90.00
#
_symmetry.space_group_name_H-M   'P 1'
#
loop_
_entity.id
_entity.type
_entity.pdbx_description
1 polymer ?
#
loop_
_entity_poly.entity_id
_entity_poly.type
_entity_poly.pdbx_seq_one_letter_code
_entity_poly.pdbx_strand_id
1 'polypeptide(L)'
;MLSHRRWFLRLRSVASCAAVLAGACGGDPTPPDVRSLEVTPSSGLVVGVGGMSRFTAVARGPDGAVSTEGATWSSLDPSIVTVDGRGEARGAGEGSTEIVVELGGITASADVEVFLSAGHGGRLLPDEIPDRSSGEVVRDRNTLELTLAVREALLEQTGYAPHVVISHLDRTKLDPNREIFEAAEGNQFAEQAWKEYHAFIERARAEIRIRGEGMYFDMHGHGHPIQRLELGYLLGPELLNLGDLYLDQLSVVQLTSIRELGRDAPIPFSELLRGSSSLGGFLEAEGVPALIGPTHPRPLDDPYFSGGYSTRRHGSLADSELVSGVQVEHHFDGLRDTEENRRIYAGQLARAIRGFMLEHIGYFEP
;
A
#
# COMPACT_ATOMS: atom_id res chain seq x y z
N MET A 1 28.82 -20.00 17.16
CA MET A 1 28.91 -18.65 16.56
C MET A 1 27.60 -17.98 16.86
N LEU A 2 27.66 -16.86 17.57
CA LEU A 2 26.52 -16.24 18.23
C LEU A 2 25.71 -15.42 17.21
N SER A 3 24.45 -15.77 17.02
CA SER A 3 23.50 -15.00 16.23
C SER A 3 23.17 -13.69 16.94
N HIS A 4 23.52 -12.57 16.34
CA HIS A 4 23.11 -11.26 16.80
C HIS A 4 21.64 -11.03 16.43
N ARG A 5 20.72 -11.40 17.32
CA ARG A 5 19.36 -10.88 17.30
C ARG A 5 19.45 -9.37 17.54
N ARG A 6 19.22 -8.56 16.52
CA ARG A 6 18.98 -7.12 16.68
C ARG A 6 17.56 -6.93 17.17
N TRP A 7 17.43 -6.79 18.49
CA TRP A 7 16.23 -6.24 19.09
C TRP A 7 16.25 -4.74 18.85
N PHE A 8 15.42 -4.25 17.94
CA PHE A 8 15.12 -2.83 17.89
C PHE A 8 14.15 -2.50 19.03
N LEU A 9 14.71 -2.01 20.13
CA LEU A 9 13.94 -1.36 21.17
C LEU A 9 13.38 -0.08 20.56
N ARG A 10 12.08 -0.02 20.29
CA ARG A 10 11.39 1.24 20.01
C ARG A 10 11.48 2.09 21.27
N LEU A 11 12.37 3.05 21.30
CA LEU A 11 12.38 4.10 22.33
C LEU A 11 11.19 5.02 22.05
N ARG A 12 10.10 4.79 22.78
CA ARG A 12 9.10 5.86 22.97
C ARG A 12 9.80 6.98 23.71
N SER A 13 9.99 8.10 23.06
CA SER A 13 10.52 9.30 23.71
C SER A 13 9.52 9.79 24.76
N VAL A 14 9.80 9.48 26.02
CA VAL A 14 9.12 10.12 27.14
C VAL A 14 9.77 11.50 27.30
N ALA A 15 9.09 12.55 26.84
CA ALA A 15 9.50 13.91 27.10
C ALA A 15 9.27 14.23 28.58
N SER A 16 10.35 14.42 29.32
CA SER A 16 10.30 14.94 30.69
C SER A 16 9.95 16.43 30.66
N CYS A 17 8.74 16.77 31.10
CA CYS A 17 8.38 18.17 31.40
C CYS A 17 9.00 18.64 32.71
N ALA A 18 9.83 19.66 32.62
CA ALA A 18 10.19 20.47 33.78
C ALA A 18 9.07 21.50 34.05
N ALA A 19 8.41 21.39 35.19
CA ALA A 19 7.36 22.32 35.60
C ALA A 19 7.97 23.63 36.06
N VAL A 20 7.58 24.75 35.44
CA VAL A 20 7.76 26.10 35.98
C VAL A 20 6.43 26.51 36.59
N LEU A 21 6.42 26.67 37.93
CA LEU A 21 5.31 27.22 38.69
C LEU A 21 5.29 28.76 38.54
N ALA A 22 4.27 29.29 37.91
CA ALA A 22 3.87 30.67 38.06
C ALA A 22 2.37 30.72 38.37
N GLY A 23 2.02 31.13 39.60
CA GLY A 23 0.66 31.24 40.02
C GLY A 23 -0.03 32.50 39.47
N ALA A 24 -1.28 32.34 39.01
CA ALA A 24 -2.30 33.42 38.98
C ALA A 24 -3.67 32.78 39.02
N CYS A 25 -4.54 33.26 39.87
CA CYS A 25 -5.93 32.84 40.06
C CYS A 25 -6.81 33.19 38.85
N GLY A 26 -7.41 32.17 38.28
CA GLY A 26 -8.47 32.21 37.28
C GLY A 26 -8.67 30.77 36.83
N GLY A 27 -9.82 30.17 37.15
CA GLY A 27 -10.03 28.75 36.90
C GLY A 27 -10.08 28.45 35.40
N ASP A 28 -8.94 28.22 34.77
CA ASP A 28 -8.86 27.56 33.48
C ASP A 28 -9.23 26.08 33.67
N PRO A 29 -10.04 25.53 32.77
CA PRO A 29 -10.35 24.11 32.83
C PRO A 29 -9.05 23.33 32.80
N THR A 30 -8.86 22.44 33.77
CA THR A 30 -7.71 21.53 33.81
C THR A 30 -7.64 20.79 32.47
N PRO A 31 -6.51 20.79 31.76
CA PRO A 31 -6.39 20.04 30.51
C PRO A 31 -6.81 18.58 30.72
N PRO A 32 -7.52 17.97 29.79
CA PRO A 32 -7.89 16.57 29.92
C PRO A 32 -6.64 15.69 30.11
N ASP A 33 -6.72 14.73 31.04
CA ASP A 33 -5.66 13.72 31.23
C ASP A 33 -5.68 12.76 30.04
N VAL A 34 -5.00 13.16 28.96
CA VAL A 34 -4.90 12.39 27.73
C VAL A 34 -3.76 11.39 27.86
N ARG A 35 -4.06 10.11 27.68
CA ARG A 35 -3.07 9.01 27.69
C ARG A 35 -2.74 8.50 26.29
N SER A 36 -3.70 8.54 25.36
CA SER A 36 -3.47 8.28 23.95
C SER A 36 -4.26 9.25 23.10
N LEU A 37 -3.71 9.55 21.94
CA LEU A 37 -4.31 10.37 20.91
C LEU A 37 -4.14 9.65 19.57
N GLU A 38 -5.20 9.55 18.81
CA GLU A 38 -5.24 8.88 17.50
C GLU A 38 -5.85 9.81 16.47
N VAL A 39 -5.43 9.71 15.22
CA VAL A 39 -6.02 10.39 14.07
C VAL A 39 -6.83 9.40 13.24
N THR A 40 -8.06 9.77 12.87
CA THR A 40 -8.91 8.95 12.00
C THR A 40 -9.42 9.77 10.82
N PRO A 41 -9.22 9.33 9.56
CA PRO A 41 -8.38 8.20 9.19
C PRO A 41 -6.92 8.45 9.54
N SER A 42 -6.16 7.41 9.81
CA SER A 42 -4.71 7.50 10.11
C SER A 42 -3.88 7.91 8.89
N SER A 43 -4.49 7.94 7.71
CA SER A 43 -3.98 8.56 6.48
C SER A 43 -5.14 9.13 5.67
N GLY A 44 -4.87 10.11 4.82
CA GLY A 44 -5.86 10.72 3.96
C GLY A 44 -5.29 11.10 2.60
N LEU A 45 -6.12 10.98 1.57
CA LEU A 45 -5.79 11.46 0.24
C LEU A 45 -6.52 12.78 -0.01
N VAL A 46 -5.75 13.86 -0.17
CA VAL A 46 -6.26 15.13 -0.69
C VAL A 46 -5.92 15.19 -2.17
N VAL A 47 -6.92 14.98 -3.03
CA VAL A 47 -6.71 14.88 -4.47
C VAL A 47 -6.69 16.27 -5.11
N GLY A 48 -5.50 16.70 -5.57
CA GLY A 48 -5.29 17.94 -6.31
C GLY A 48 -5.44 19.22 -5.48
N VAL A 49 -5.09 20.35 -6.09
CA VAL A 49 -5.29 21.68 -5.49
C VAL A 49 -6.77 21.96 -5.30
N GLY A 50 -7.17 22.23 -4.06
CA GLY A 50 -8.57 22.46 -3.69
C GLY A 50 -9.34 21.20 -3.30
N GLY A 51 -8.78 20.00 -3.47
CA GLY A 51 -9.34 18.75 -2.93
C GLY A 51 -9.38 18.78 -1.40
N MET A 52 -10.32 18.07 -0.78
CA MET A 52 -10.55 18.11 0.67
C MET A 52 -10.59 16.70 1.25
N SER A 53 -10.03 16.55 2.46
CA SER A 53 -10.16 15.36 3.30
C SER A 53 -10.40 15.79 4.73
N ARG A 54 -11.15 15.00 5.49
CA ARG A 54 -11.43 15.29 6.89
C ARG A 54 -10.78 14.27 7.80
N PHE A 55 -10.02 14.78 8.76
CA PHE A 55 -9.41 14.01 9.84
C PHE A 55 -10.15 14.28 11.16
N THR A 56 -10.21 13.27 12.02
CA THR A 56 -10.84 13.36 13.35
C THR A 56 -9.84 12.89 14.40
N ALA A 57 -9.71 13.60 15.49
CA ALA A 57 -8.92 13.14 16.63
C ALA A 57 -9.78 12.28 17.55
N VAL A 58 -9.21 11.21 18.07
CA VAL A 58 -9.79 10.38 19.12
C VAL A 58 -8.82 10.35 20.29
N ALA A 59 -9.22 10.91 21.42
CA ALA A 59 -8.41 10.95 22.62
C ALA A 59 -8.97 10.02 23.70
N ARG A 60 -8.08 9.33 24.42
CA ARG A 60 -8.44 8.44 25.53
C ARG A 60 -7.67 8.86 26.78
N GLY A 61 -8.37 8.91 27.89
CA GLY A 61 -7.85 9.09 29.25
C GLY A 61 -7.90 7.78 30.04
N PRO A 62 -7.60 7.86 31.38
CA PRO A 62 -7.64 6.70 32.26
C PRO A 62 -8.99 5.98 32.29
N ASP A 63 -10.07 6.73 32.17
CA ASP A 63 -11.45 6.24 32.32
C ASP A 63 -12.19 6.07 30.97
N GLY A 64 -11.48 6.14 29.84
CA GLY A 64 -12.06 5.99 28.50
C GLY A 64 -11.89 7.21 27.60
N ALA A 65 -12.83 7.41 26.67
CA ALA A 65 -12.75 8.53 25.73
C ALA A 65 -12.84 9.88 26.43
N VAL A 66 -11.98 10.83 26.04
CA VAL A 66 -11.98 12.21 26.54
C VAL A 66 -12.28 13.18 25.40
N SER A 67 -12.68 14.40 25.76
CA SER A 67 -12.94 15.45 24.78
C SER A 67 -11.69 15.80 24.00
N THR A 68 -11.84 16.05 22.71
CA THR A 68 -10.80 16.57 21.82
C THR A 68 -10.90 18.08 21.64
N GLU A 69 -11.72 18.76 22.45
CA GLU A 69 -11.78 20.21 22.49
C GLU A 69 -10.40 20.78 22.91
N GLY A 70 -9.91 21.74 22.15
CA GLY A 70 -8.55 22.27 22.33
C GLY A 70 -7.47 21.52 21.57
N ALA A 71 -7.79 20.48 20.81
CA ALA A 71 -6.84 19.86 19.89
C ALA A 71 -6.38 20.86 18.81
N THR A 72 -5.09 20.91 18.58
CA THR A 72 -4.49 21.74 17.53
C THR A 72 -4.04 20.91 16.38
N TRP A 73 -4.44 21.31 15.17
CA TRP A 73 -4.10 20.64 13.93
C TRP A 73 -3.06 21.43 13.15
N SER A 74 -2.08 20.75 12.59
CA SER A 74 -1.04 21.35 11.76
C SER A 74 -0.68 20.44 10.59
N SER A 75 -0.14 21.04 9.54
CA SER A 75 0.50 20.32 8.43
C SER A 75 2.00 20.58 8.52
N LEU A 76 2.82 19.56 8.30
CA LEU A 76 4.27 19.72 8.25
C LEU A 76 4.72 20.52 7.03
N ASP A 77 3.93 20.53 5.95
CA ASP A 77 4.14 21.39 4.79
C ASP A 77 2.81 22.01 4.30
N PRO A 78 2.46 23.21 4.78
CA PRO A 78 1.24 23.89 4.36
C PRO A 78 1.22 24.33 2.89
N SER A 79 2.35 24.30 2.20
CA SER A 79 2.40 24.56 0.75
C SER A 79 1.82 23.39 -0.07
N ILE A 80 1.78 22.19 0.52
CA ILE A 80 1.22 20.96 -0.08
C ILE A 80 -0.21 20.76 0.38
N VAL A 81 -0.45 20.78 1.70
CA VAL A 81 -1.78 20.63 2.30
C VAL A 81 -1.92 21.61 3.46
N THR A 82 -2.99 22.36 3.52
CA THR A 82 -3.40 23.13 4.70
C THR A 82 -4.43 22.33 5.50
N VAL A 83 -4.46 22.51 6.84
CA VAL A 83 -5.47 21.90 7.70
C VAL A 83 -6.06 22.97 8.61
N ASP A 84 -7.37 22.93 8.83
CA ASP A 84 -8.04 23.84 9.75
C ASP A 84 -8.15 23.26 11.18
N GLY A 85 -8.58 24.08 12.13
CA GLY A 85 -8.75 23.67 13.54
C GLY A 85 -9.82 22.58 13.79
N ARG A 86 -10.50 22.11 12.74
CA ARG A 86 -11.49 21.02 12.79
C ARG A 86 -10.99 19.75 12.13
N GLY A 87 -9.73 19.72 11.67
CA GLY A 87 -9.13 18.59 10.97
C GLY A 87 -9.55 18.50 9.50
N GLU A 88 -10.09 19.57 8.91
CA GLU A 88 -10.38 19.61 7.48
C GLU A 88 -9.12 20.00 6.71
N ALA A 89 -8.56 19.06 5.98
CA ALA A 89 -7.36 19.24 5.19
C ALA A 89 -7.70 19.58 3.73
N ARG A 90 -6.97 20.55 3.15
CA ARG A 90 -7.17 21.03 1.79
C ARG A 90 -5.86 21.06 1.01
N GLY A 91 -5.86 20.49 -0.18
CA GLY A 91 -4.72 20.54 -1.10
C GLY A 91 -4.39 21.97 -1.52
N ALA A 92 -3.15 22.37 -1.31
CA ALA A 92 -2.60 23.68 -1.67
C ALA A 92 -1.58 23.57 -2.81
N GLY A 93 -0.89 22.45 -2.94
CA GLY A 93 0.10 22.17 -3.96
C GLY A 93 0.28 20.67 -4.18
N GLU A 94 1.19 20.33 -5.08
CA GLU A 94 1.57 18.94 -5.33
C GLU A 94 2.58 18.47 -4.28
N GLY A 95 2.38 17.29 -3.75
CA GLY A 95 3.28 16.72 -2.76
C GLY A 95 2.55 15.79 -1.80
N SER A 96 3.30 15.23 -0.84
CA SER A 96 2.75 14.61 0.36
C SER A 96 3.29 15.33 1.60
N THR A 97 2.47 15.38 2.63
CA THR A 97 2.81 15.99 3.91
C THR A 97 2.05 15.26 5.01
N GLU A 98 2.52 15.38 6.21
CA GLU A 98 1.90 14.80 7.40
C GLU A 98 0.95 15.81 8.05
N ILE A 99 -0.23 15.34 8.44
CA ILE A 99 -1.16 16.10 9.27
C ILE A 99 -0.97 15.63 10.71
N VAL A 100 -0.66 16.56 11.57
CA VAL A 100 -0.38 16.31 13.00
C VAL A 100 -1.49 16.93 13.82
N VAL A 101 -1.96 16.20 14.83
CA VAL A 101 -2.83 16.71 15.89
C VAL A 101 -2.10 16.66 17.22
N GLU A 102 -2.24 17.71 18.01
CA GLU A 102 -1.71 17.80 19.37
C GLU A 102 -2.84 18.08 20.36
N LEU A 103 -2.85 17.37 21.47
CA LEU A 103 -3.77 17.57 22.58
C LEU A 103 -3.11 17.18 23.90
N GLY A 104 -3.06 18.12 24.86
CA GLY A 104 -2.51 17.85 26.20
C GLY A 104 -1.03 17.46 26.20
N GLY A 105 -0.24 17.90 25.22
CA GLY A 105 1.18 17.56 25.06
C GLY A 105 1.43 16.19 24.42
N ILE A 106 0.39 15.51 23.93
CA ILE A 106 0.48 14.26 23.16
C ILE A 106 0.21 14.60 21.69
N THR A 107 1.07 14.09 20.81
CA THR A 107 0.92 14.20 19.35
C THR A 107 0.54 12.86 18.74
N ALA A 108 -0.31 12.88 17.73
CA ALA A 108 -0.58 11.74 16.87
C ALA A 108 -0.48 12.15 15.40
N SER A 109 -0.01 11.26 14.59
CA SER A 109 0.05 11.42 13.15
C SER A 109 -0.48 10.20 12.44
N ALA A 110 -0.86 10.38 11.18
CA ALA A 110 -1.33 9.31 10.34
C ALA A 110 -0.16 8.55 9.72
N ASP A 111 -0.17 7.23 9.85
CA ASP A 111 0.88 6.33 9.34
C ASP A 111 0.34 5.38 8.28
N VAL A 112 1.14 5.11 7.24
CA VAL A 112 0.76 4.19 6.16
C VAL A 112 1.96 3.35 5.72
N GLU A 113 1.78 2.03 5.66
CA GLU A 113 2.84 1.05 5.38
C GLU A 113 2.51 0.10 4.20
N VAL A 114 1.32 0.24 3.63
CA VAL A 114 0.86 -0.51 2.44
C VAL A 114 0.58 0.46 1.32
N PHE A 115 0.99 0.10 0.11
CA PHE A 115 0.57 0.87 -1.03
C PHE A 115 0.05 0.00 -2.19
N LEU A 116 -0.97 0.50 -2.85
CA LEU A 116 -1.65 -0.14 -3.98
C LEU A 116 -1.44 0.69 -5.23
N SER A 117 -1.24 0.07 -6.38
CA SER A 117 -1.32 0.75 -7.66
C SER A 117 -2.29 0.09 -8.62
N ALA A 118 -2.86 0.86 -9.55
CA ALA A 118 -3.67 0.39 -10.65
C ALA A 118 -3.33 1.15 -11.93
N GLY A 119 -2.44 0.57 -12.74
CA GLY A 119 -1.96 1.18 -13.98
C GLY A 119 -2.93 1.10 -15.15
N HIS A 120 -3.80 0.09 -15.21
CA HIS A 120 -4.56 -0.28 -16.40
C HIS A 120 -6.09 -0.15 -16.29
N GLY A 121 -6.60 0.38 -15.16
CA GLY A 121 -8.04 0.50 -14.91
C GLY A 121 -8.70 1.77 -15.44
N GLY A 122 -7.91 2.75 -15.90
CA GLY A 122 -8.38 4.07 -16.32
C GLY A 122 -9.27 4.07 -17.56
N ARG A 123 -10.01 5.19 -17.75
CA ARG A 123 -11.01 5.33 -18.83
C ARG A 123 -10.91 6.66 -19.60
N LEU A 124 -9.97 7.54 -19.20
CA LEU A 124 -9.84 8.85 -19.87
C LEU A 124 -9.17 8.68 -21.23
N LEU A 125 -9.77 9.29 -22.23
CA LEU A 125 -9.37 9.26 -23.64
C LEU A 125 -9.14 10.69 -24.15
N PRO A 126 -8.15 11.44 -23.63
CA PRO A 126 -7.89 12.81 -24.08
C PRO A 126 -7.42 12.82 -25.54
N ASP A 127 -7.92 13.80 -26.31
CA ASP A 127 -7.60 13.94 -27.74
C ASP A 127 -6.12 14.28 -27.99
N GLU A 128 -5.46 14.89 -27.00
CA GLU A 128 -4.04 15.30 -27.07
C GLU A 128 -3.08 14.11 -27.02
N ILE A 129 -3.57 12.94 -26.56
CA ILE A 129 -2.80 11.70 -26.54
C ILE A 129 -3.38 10.77 -27.60
N PRO A 130 -2.65 10.45 -28.68
CA PRO A 130 -3.08 9.47 -29.67
C PRO A 130 -3.15 8.07 -29.05
N ASP A 131 -3.91 7.18 -29.69
CA ASP A 131 -3.91 5.78 -29.30
C ASP A 131 -2.54 5.16 -29.58
N ARG A 132 -2.08 4.33 -28.67
CA ARG A 132 -0.87 3.53 -28.82
C ARG A 132 -1.03 2.57 -29.98
N SER A 133 0.03 2.41 -30.75
CA SER A 133 0.05 1.58 -31.95
C SER A 133 0.62 0.18 -31.74
N SER A 134 1.22 -0.08 -30.57
CA SER A 134 1.93 -1.32 -30.27
C SER A 134 1.67 -1.82 -28.83
N GLY A 135 1.97 -3.10 -28.63
CA GLY A 135 1.82 -3.78 -27.34
C GLY A 135 0.35 -4.04 -26.95
N GLU A 136 0.15 -4.43 -25.70
CA GLU A 136 -1.18 -4.69 -25.16
C GLU A 136 -1.91 -3.36 -24.90
N VAL A 137 -3.12 -3.24 -25.39
CA VAL A 137 -3.97 -2.04 -25.24
C VAL A 137 -5.31 -2.32 -24.56
N VAL A 138 -5.58 -3.59 -24.26
CA VAL A 138 -6.81 -3.98 -23.57
C VAL A 138 -6.73 -3.53 -22.11
N ARG A 139 -7.72 -2.77 -21.70
CA ARG A 139 -7.84 -2.27 -20.33
C ARG A 139 -8.24 -3.40 -19.36
N ASP A 140 -7.64 -3.40 -18.19
CA ASP A 140 -8.01 -4.26 -17.06
C ASP A 140 -9.31 -3.72 -16.43
N ARG A 141 -10.47 -4.12 -16.98
CA ARG A 141 -11.76 -3.56 -16.56
C ARG A 141 -11.98 -3.68 -15.05
N ASN A 142 -12.41 -2.59 -14.44
CA ASN A 142 -12.81 -2.48 -13.03
C ASN A 142 -11.67 -2.71 -12.01
N THR A 143 -10.40 -2.74 -12.40
CA THR A 143 -9.27 -2.81 -11.45
C THR A 143 -9.10 -1.51 -10.67
N LEU A 144 -9.38 -0.35 -11.27
CA LEU A 144 -9.40 0.92 -10.57
C LEU A 144 -10.43 0.92 -9.44
N GLU A 145 -11.66 0.55 -9.74
CA GLU A 145 -12.76 0.49 -8.76
C GLU A 145 -12.48 -0.56 -7.67
N LEU A 146 -11.90 -1.71 -8.04
CA LEU A 146 -11.48 -2.73 -7.09
C LEU A 146 -10.38 -2.21 -6.16
N THR A 147 -9.37 -1.52 -6.68
CA THR A 147 -8.28 -0.95 -5.88
C THR A 147 -8.80 0.04 -4.83
N LEU A 148 -9.75 0.88 -5.21
CA LEU A 148 -10.41 1.80 -4.27
C LEU A 148 -11.24 1.04 -3.22
N ALA A 149 -11.94 -0.03 -3.62
CA ALA A 149 -12.69 -0.85 -2.67
C ALA A 149 -11.76 -1.56 -1.67
N VAL A 150 -10.59 -2.04 -2.11
CA VAL A 150 -9.56 -2.63 -1.23
C VAL A 150 -9.00 -1.60 -0.26
N ARG A 151 -8.76 -0.36 -0.72
CA ARG A 151 -8.37 0.75 0.15
C ARG A 151 -9.35 0.95 1.29
N GLU A 152 -10.66 1.07 0.97
CA GLU A 152 -11.70 1.26 1.98
C GLU A 152 -11.79 0.06 2.93
N ALA A 153 -11.69 -1.16 2.41
CA ALA A 153 -11.72 -2.38 3.24
C ALA A 153 -10.52 -2.47 4.19
N LEU A 154 -9.31 -2.10 3.75
CA LEU A 154 -8.14 -2.01 4.61
C LEU A 154 -8.32 -0.95 5.69
N LEU A 155 -8.78 0.25 5.32
CA LEU A 155 -9.07 1.31 6.29
C LEU A 155 -10.09 0.85 7.35
N GLU A 156 -11.18 0.21 6.92
CA GLU A 156 -12.23 -0.29 7.83
C GLU A 156 -11.69 -1.36 8.80
N GLN A 157 -10.83 -2.26 8.32
CA GLN A 157 -10.36 -3.41 9.10
C GLN A 157 -9.16 -3.09 9.99
N THR A 158 -8.35 -2.11 9.64
CA THR A 158 -7.07 -1.84 10.31
C THR A 158 -7.01 -0.44 10.92
N GLY A 159 -7.88 0.47 10.51
CA GLY A 159 -7.76 1.90 10.83
C GLY A 159 -6.72 2.64 9.99
N TYR A 160 -6.01 1.95 9.08
CA TYR A 160 -4.94 2.50 8.25
C TYR A 160 -5.32 2.42 6.77
N ALA A 161 -5.33 3.55 6.07
CA ALA A 161 -5.52 3.55 4.62
C ALA A 161 -4.18 3.36 3.91
N PRO A 162 -4.09 2.46 2.91
CA PRO A 162 -2.89 2.35 2.09
C PRO A 162 -2.71 3.59 1.22
N HIS A 163 -1.48 3.89 0.82
CA HIS A 163 -1.25 4.76 -0.32
C HIS A 163 -1.86 4.14 -1.58
N VAL A 164 -2.46 4.96 -2.43
CA VAL A 164 -3.07 4.49 -3.69
C VAL A 164 -2.61 5.37 -4.84
N VAL A 165 -2.03 4.76 -5.86
CA VAL A 165 -1.62 5.42 -7.10
C VAL A 165 -2.37 4.81 -8.28
N ILE A 166 -3.15 5.60 -8.99
CA ILE A 166 -4.03 5.15 -10.07
C ILE A 166 -3.74 5.90 -11.37
N SER A 167 -3.62 5.19 -12.48
CA SER A 167 -3.69 5.80 -13.79
C SER A 167 -5.17 5.95 -14.21
N HIS A 168 -5.59 7.18 -14.49
CA HIS A 168 -6.92 7.45 -15.03
C HIS A 168 -6.99 7.36 -16.55
N LEU A 169 -5.85 7.40 -17.23
CA LEU A 169 -5.79 7.23 -18.69
C LEU A 169 -6.16 5.79 -19.06
N ASP A 170 -6.91 5.66 -20.14
CA ASP A 170 -7.18 4.35 -20.76
C ASP A 170 -5.87 3.74 -21.25
N ARG A 171 -5.75 2.42 -21.22
CA ARG A 171 -4.53 1.70 -21.63
C ARG A 171 -4.17 1.91 -23.10
N THR A 172 -5.14 2.30 -23.93
CA THR A 172 -4.88 2.75 -25.30
C THR A 172 -4.06 4.05 -25.36
N LYS A 173 -4.10 4.88 -24.30
CA LYS A 173 -3.40 6.17 -24.24
C LYS A 173 -2.06 6.07 -23.53
N LEU A 174 -1.95 5.21 -22.53
CA LEU A 174 -0.75 5.01 -21.71
C LEU A 174 -0.74 3.62 -21.08
N ASP A 175 0.38 2.92 -21.19
CA ASP A 175 0.64 1.70 -20.41
C ASP A 175 1.76 1.94 -19.38
N PRO A 176 1.46 2.36 -18.15
CA PRO A 176 2.51 2.65 -17.16
C PRO A 176 3.26 1.40 -16.71
N ASN A 177 2.80 0.18 -17.04
CA ASN A 177 3.51 -1.07 -16.77
C ASN A 177 4.50 -1.44 -17.90
N ARG A 178 5.08 -0.42 -18.55
CA ARG A 178 6.11 -0.53 -19.59
C ARG A 178 7.18 0.54 -19.42
N GLU A 179 8.32 0.37 -20.09
CA GLU A 179 9.30 1.44 -20.24
C GLU A 179 8.68 2.63 -20.94
N ILE A 180 9.09 3.85 -20.59
CA ILE A 180 8.47 5.11 -21.04
C ILE A 180 8.31 5.19 -22.58
N PHE A 181 9.30 4.68 -23.31
CA PHE A 181 9.27 4.70 -24.77
C PHE A 181 8.15 3.83 -25.34
N GLU A 182 7.96 2.63 -24.78
CA GLU A 182 6.89 1.71 -25.16
C GLU A 182 5.53 2.15 -24.59
N ALA A 183 5.54 2.74 -23.39
CA ALA A 183 4.37 3.17 -22.66
C ALA A 183 3.63 4.34 -23.31
N ALA A 184 4.37 5.32 -23.84
CA ALA A 184 3.87 6.62 -24.27
C ALA A 184 4.11 6.93 -25.76
N GLU A 185 4.88 6.09 -26.46
CA GLU A 185 5.23 6.19 -27.89
C GLU A 185 5.68 7.61 -28.31
N GLY A 186 6.41 8.32 -27.43
CA GLY A 186 6.98 9.64 -27.68
C GLY A 186 5.97 10.80 -27.57
N ASN A 187 4.74 10.56 -27.12
CA ASN A 187 3.81 11.65 -26.86
C ASN A 187 4.15 12.34 -25.52
N GLN A 188 4.39 13.65 -25.54
CA GLN A 188 4.85 14.40 -24.38
C GLN A 188 3.88 14.38 -23.19
N PHE A 189 2.57 14.35 -23.42
CA PHE A 189 1.56 14.31 -22.35
C PHE A 189 1.47 12.93 -21.72
N ALA A 190 1.55 11.87 -22.54
CA ALA A 190 1.62 10.49 -22.03
C ALA A 190 2.93 10.24 -21.28
N GLU A 191 4.07 10.76 -21.75
CA GLU A 191 5.34 10.70 -21.03
C GLU A 191 5.29 11.43 -19.69
N GLN A 192 4.63 12.59 -19.63
CA GLN A 192 4.45 13.33 -18.39
C GLN A 192 3.60 12.53 -17.42
N ALA A 193 2.47 11.98 -17.85
CA ALA A 193 1.61 11.14 -17.03
C ALA A 193 2.33 9.87 -16.54
N TRP A 194 3.20 9.27 -17.36
CA TRP A 194 4.06 8.15 -16.96
C TRP A 194 5.03 8.56 -15.84
N LYS A 195 5.71 9.71 -16.00
CA LYS A 195 6.66 10.23 -15.02
C LYS A 195 5.96 10.52 -13.68
N GLU A 196 4.79 11.13 -13.72
CA GLU A 196 3.99 11.43 -12.53
C GLU A 196 3.52 10.16 -11.82
N TYR A 197 2.98 9.18 -12.55
CA TYR A 197 2.55 7.90 -11.99
C TYR A 197 3.69 7.22 -11.22
N HIS A 198 4.86 7.08 -11.83
CA HIS A 198 6.01 6.48 -11.16
C HIS A 198 6.60 7.35 -10.04
N ALA A 199 6.56 8.67 -10.17
CA ALA A 199 7.01 9.57 -9.11
C ALA A 199 6.13 9.48 -7.86
N PHE A 200 4.81 9.32 -8.01
CA PHE A 200 3.91 9.10 -6.88
C PHE A 200 4.19 7.76 -6.18
N ILE A 201 4.46 6.70 -6.94
CA ILE A 201 4.86 5.42 -6.36
C ILE A 201 6.19 5.54 -5.61
N GLU A 202 7.20 6.18 -6.19
CA GLU A 202 8.50 6.39 -5.52
C GLU A 202 8.36 7.20 -4.23
N ARG A 203 7.45 8.18 -4.21
CA ARG A 203 7.16 8.94 -3.00
C ARG A 203 6.52 8.07 -1.91
N ALA A 204 5.51 7.28 -2.24
CA ALA A 204 4.90 6.34 -1.31
C ALA A 204 5.94 5.36 -0.75
N ARG A 205 6.81 4.82 -1.60
CA ARG A 205 7.92 3.94 -1.18
C ARG A 205 8.90 4.65 -0.25
N ALA A 206 9.24 5.91 -0.54
CA ALA A 206 10.15 6.68 0.30
C ALA A 206 9.57 6.91 1.70
N GLU A 207 8.27 7.16 1.82
CA GLU A 207 7.59 7.31 3.11
C GLU A 207 7.56 6.00 3.90
N ILE A 208 7.26 4.87 3.25
CA ILE A 208 7.32 3.55 3.87
C ILE A 208 8.74 3.26 4.41
N ARG A 209 9.78 3.51 3.61
CA ARG A 209 11.18 3.24 3.97
C ARG A 209 11.68 3.99 5.20
N ILE A 210 11.15 5.18 5.47
CA ILE A 210 11.48 5.94 6.70
C ILE A 210 11.01 5.17 7.94
N ARG A 211 9.98 4.35 7.81
CA ARG A 211 9.32 3.62 8.89
C ARG A 211 9.78 2.17 9.03
N GLY A 212 10.29 1.58 7.97
CA GLY A 212 10.79 0.22 7.94
C GLY A 212 10.51 -0.52 6.64
N GLU A 213 10.10 -1.76 6.75
CA GLU A 213 9.71 -2.60 5.62
C GLU A 213 8.25 -2.36 5.23
N GLY A 214 7.88 -2.65 3.99
CA GLY A 214 6.51 -2.55 3.53
C GLY A 214 6.24 -3.34 2.26
N MET A 215 4.97 -3.32 1.83
CA MET A 215 4.50 -4.08 0.67
C MET A 215 3.84 -3.20 -0.38
N TYR A 216 4.20 -3.46 -1.61
CA TYR A 216 3.61 -2.95 -2.83
C TYR A 216 2.73 -4.00 -3.51
N PHE A 217 1.47 -3.69 -3.72
CA PHE A 217 0.51 -4.51 -4.45
C PHE A 217 0.16 -3.83 -5.78
N ASP A 218 0.63 -4.41 -6.88
CA ASP A 218 0.38 -3.93 -8.24
C ASP A 218 -0.89 -4.61 -8.78
N MET A 219 -2.01 -3.88 -8.80
CA MET A 219 -3.34 -4.40 -9.04
C MET A 219 -3.64 -4.46 -10.53
N HIS A 220 -3.75 -5.67 -11.07
CA HIS A 220 -4.01 -5.97 -12.48
C HIS A 220 -5.23 -6.86 -12.67
N GLY A 221 -5.58 -7.12 -13.92
CA GLY A 221 -6.67 -8.02 -14.26
C GLY A 221 -6.38 -8.83 -15.51
N HIS A 222 -6.50 -10.15 -15.39
CA HIS A 222 -6.27 -11.07 -16.49
C HIS A 222 -7.55 -11.59 -17.16
N GLY A 223 -7.37 -12.11 -18.36
CA GLY A 223 -8.40 -12.81 -19.13
C GLY A 223 -8.09 -14.29 -19.38
N HIS A 224 -7.20 -14.90 -18.57
CA HIS A 224 -6.92 -16.34 -18.68
C HIS A 224 -8.16 -17.19 -18.35
N PRO A 225 -8.27 -18.38 -18.91
CA PRO A 225 -9.50 -19.19 -18.79
C PRO A 225 -9.73 -19.77 -17.39
N ILE A 226 -8.68 -19.89 -16.57
CA ILE A 226 -8.77 -20.41 -15.21
C ILE A 226 -9.09 -19.27 -14.25
N GLN A 227 -10.21 -19.38 -13.55
CA GLN A 227 -10.67 -18.36 -12.60
C GLN A 227 -9.98 -18.53 -11.25
N ARG A 228 -8.82 -17.90 -11.11
CA ARG A 228 -8.01 -17.80 -9.90
C ARG A 228 -7.19 -16.53 -9.94
N LEU A 229 -6.66 -16.09 -8.83
CA LEU A 229 -5.65 -15.04 -8.82
C LEU A 229 -4.31 -15.57 -9.33
N GLU A 230 -3.49 -14.70 -9.91
CA GLU A 230 -2.11 -15.01 -10.22
C GLU A 230 -1.20 -14.03 -9.50
N LEU A 231 -0.28 -14.56 -8.71
CA LEU A 231 0.61 -13.76 -7.87
C LEU A 231 2.02 -13.71 -8.49
N GLY A 232 2.35 -12.58 -9.10
CA GLY A 232 3.59 -12.38 -9.83
C GLY A 232 4.70 -11.80 -8.94
N TYR A 233 5.75 -12.61 -8.71
CA TYR A 233 6.93 -12.24 -7.93
C TYR A 233 8.21 -12.12 -8.77
N LEU A 234 8.09 -11.93 -10.08
CA LEU A 234 9.15 -11.90 -11.10
C LEU A 234 9.82 -13.26 -11.37
N LEU A 235 9.28 -14.36 -10.87
CA LEU A 235 9.71 -15.70 -11.18
C LEU A 235 8.84 -16.29 -12.28
N GLY A 236 9.47 -16.76 -13.36
CA GLY A 236 8.76 -17.45 -14.43
C GLY A 236 8.46 -18.92 -14.11
N PRO A 237 7.63 -19.59 -14.93
CA PRO A 237 7.27 -21.00 -14.77
C PRO A 237 8.49 -21.92 -14.68
N GLU A 238 9.57 -21.61 -15.39
CA GLU A 238 10.81 -22.40 -15.42
C GLU A 238 11.47 -22.53 -14.02
N LEU A 239 11.32 -21.53 -13.16
CA LEU A 239 11.81 -21.58 -11.78
C LEU A 239 10.72 -22.08 -10.82
N LEU A 240 9.47 -21.59 -10.97
CA LEU A 240 8.36 -21.95 -10.08
C LEU A 240 7.99 -23.43 -10.15
N ASN A 241 8.24 -24.09 -11.28
CA ASN A 241 8.01 -25.53 -11.45
C ASN A 241 9.07 -26.40 -10.79
N LEU A 242 10.16 -25.81 -10.30
CA LEU A 242 11.17 -26.53 -9.54
C LEU A 242 10.70 -26.84 -8.10
N GLY A 243 11.40 -27.78 -7.45
CA GLY A 243 11.14 -28.13 -6.06
C GLY A 243 11.57 -27.06 -5.07
N ASP A 244 11.04 -27.12 -3.84
CA ASP A 244 11.26 -26.14 -2.80
C ASP A 244 12.74 -25.93 -2.47
N LEU A 245 13.56 -26.98 -2.45
CA LEU A 245 15.01 -26.89 -2.25
C LEU A 245 15.73 -25.98 -3.28
N TYR A 246 15.18 -25.82 -4.47
CA TYR A 246 15.69 -24.89 -5.47
C TYR A 246 15.23 -23.46 -5.18
N LEU A 247 13.96 -23.29 -4.83
CA LEU A 247 13.38 -22.00 -4.53
C LEU A 247 14.03 -21.38 -3.27
N ASP A 248 14.43 -22.21 -2.31
CA ASP A 248 15.08 -21.78 -1.07
C ASP A 248 16.54 -21.33 -1.27
N GLN A 249 17.09 -21.44 -2.48
CA GLN A 249 18.44 -20.94 -2.77
C GLN A 249 18.46 -19.42 -2.82
N LEU A 250 19.42 -18.81 -2.15
CA LEU A 250 19.58 -17.35 -2.13
C LEU A 250 19.67 -16.74 -3.54
N SER A 251 20.26 -17.47 -4.50
CA SER A 251 20.32 -17.06 -5.90
C SER A 251 18.93 -16.92 -6.55
N VAL A 252 17.93 -17.68 -6.11
CA VAL A 252 16.55 -17.57 -6.59
C VAL A 252 15.83 -16.44 -5.84
N VAL A 253 15.98 -16.36 -4.52
CA VAL A 253 15.42 -15.26 -3.70
C VAL A 253 15.81 -13.90 -4.28
N GLN A 254 17.07 -13.73 -4.68
CA GLN A 254 17.59 -12.49 -5.25
C GLN A 254 16.95 -12.07 -6.59
N LEU A 255 16.28 -12.98 -7.29
CA LEU A 255 15.58 -12.67 -8.55
C LEU A 255 14.16 -12.15 -8.34
N THR A 256 13.66 -12.16 -7.13
CA THR A 256 12.25 -11.87 -6.83
C THR A 256 12.02 -10.41 -6.43
N SER A 257 10.79 -9.96 -6.64
CA SER A 257 10.33 -8.64 -6.17
C SER A 257 10.09 -8.57 -4.65
N ILE A 258 10.21 -9.70 -3.94
CA ILE A 258 10.07 -9.82 -2.48
C ILE A 258 11.39 -10.30 -1.84
N ARG A 259 12.54 -10.05 -2.47
CA ARG A 259 13.83 -10.58 -2.01
C ARG A 259 14.23 -10.08 -0.62
N GLU A 260 13.88 -8.84 -0.25
CA GLU A 260 14.21 -8.31 1.08
C GLU A 260 13.43 -9.07 2.16
N LEU A 261 12.15 -9.26 1.94
CA LEU A 261 11.31 -10.08 2.82
C LEU A 261 11.80 -11.53 2.88
N GLY A 262 12.20 -12.09 1.72
CA GLY A 262 12.67 -13.48 1.63
C GLY A 262 14.08 -13.72 2.18
N ARG A 263 14.95 -12.71 2.17
CA ARG A 263 16.35 -12.85 2.60
C ARG A 263 16.49 -13.12 4.10
N ASP A 264 15.71 -12.43 4.89
CA ASP A 264 15.77 -12.44 6.35
C ASP A 264 14.59 -13.17 7.01
N ALA A 265 13.73 -13.83 6.19
CA ALA A 265 12.58 -14.58 6.67
C ALA A 265 12.99 -15.71 7.63
N PRO A 266 12.28 -15.91 8.75
CA PRO A 266 12.55 -17.00 9.69
C PRO A 266 12.09 -18.37 9.18
N ILE A 267 11.45 -18.42 8.02
CA ILE A 267 10.90 -19.61 7.36
C ILE A 267 11.58 -19.82 6.01
N PRO A 268 11.52 -21.03 5.41
CA PRO A 268 12.00 -21.26 4.04
C PRO A 268 11.32 -20.30 3.06
N PHE A 269 12.05 -19.84 2.06
CA PHE A 269 11.49 -18.95 1.05
C PHE A 269 10.34 -19.57 0.27
N SER A 270 10.39 -20.88 0.02
CA SER A 270 9.30 -21.63 -0.59
C SER A 270 8.00 -21.57 0.23
N GLU A 271 8.09 -21.57 1.56
CA GLU A 271 6.92 -21.41 2.45
C GLU A 271 6.38 -19.97 2.38
N LEU A 272 7.26 -18.95 2.40
CA LEU A 272 6.89 -17.55 2.22
C LEU A 272 6.22 -17.30 0.84
N LEU A 273 6.72 -17.97 -0.20
CA LEU A 273 6.27 -17.78 -1.58
C LEU A 273 4.93 -18.45 -1.86
N ARG A 274 4.74 -19.71 -1.40
CA ARG A 274 3.63 -20.59 -1.82
C ARG A 274 3.10 -21.53 -0.75
N GLY A 275 3.57 -21.40 0.49
CA GLY A 275 3.07 -22.17 1.62
C GLY A 275 1.84 -21.57 2.26
N SER A 276 1.46 -22.11 3.42
CA SER A 276 0.26 -21.67 4.15
C SER A 276 0.37 -20.26 4.71
N SER A 277 1.59 -19.78 4.96
CA SER A 277 1.87 -18.40 5.41
C SER A 277 2.18 -17.43 4.25
N SER A 278 2.11 -17.88 2.99
CA SER A 278 2.22 -16.99 1.83
C SER A 278 0.97 -16.13 1.65
N LEU A 279 1.08 -15.06 0.84
CA LEU A 279 -0.10 -14.27 0.45
C LEU A 279 -1.17 -15.16 -0.22
N GLY A 280 -0.74 -16.13 -1.06
CA GLY A 280 -1.64 -17.13 -1.65
C GLY A 280 -2.32 -18.00 -0.60
N GLY A 281 -1.63 -18.36 0.48
CA GLY A 281 -2.18 -19.11 1.60
C GLY A 281 -3.25 -18.32 2.36
N PHE A 282 -3.00 -17.06 2.65
CA PHE A 282 -4.00 -16.18 3.27
C PHE A 282 -5.22 -15.95 2.36
N LEU A 283 -5.02 -15.83 1.04
CA LEU A 283 -6.12 -15.72 0.08
C LEU A 283 -6.97 -16.98 0.03
N GLU A 284 -6.34 -18.16 -0.01
CA GLU A 284 -7.05 -19.44 0.01
C GLU A 284 -7.82 -19.66 1.32
N ALA A 285 -7.30 -19.18 2.46
CA ALA A 285 -8.01 -19.20 3.74
C ALA A 285 -9.28 -18.33 3.71
N GLU A 286 -9.30 -17.27 2.88
CA GLU A 286 -10.48 -16.44 2.62
C GLU A 286 -11.40 -17.01 1.52
N GLY A 287 -11.09 -18.21 1.00
CA GLY A 287 -11.86 -18.86 -0.05
C GLY A 287 -11.57 -18.34 -1.47
N VAL A 288 -10.46 -17.63 -1.66
CA VAL A 288 -10.04 -17.09 -2.96
C VAL A 288 -8.88 -17.93 -3.53
N PRO A 289 -9.11 -18.71 -4.59
CA PRO A 289 -8.05 -19.52 -5.19
C PRO A 289 -6.91 -18.64 -5.74
N ALA A 290 -5.67 -19.02 -5.46
CA ALA A 290 -4.49 -18.31 -5.93
C ALA A 290 -3.47 -19.24 -6.57
N LEU A 291 -2.97 -18.88 -7.75
CA LEU A 291 -1.78 -19.46 -8.33
C LEU A 291 -0.56 -18.79 -7.72
N ILE A 292 0.36 -19.59 -7.27
CA ILE A 292 1.40 -19.38 -6.27
C ILE A 292 0.75 -19.25 -4.88
N GLY A 293 0.19 -20.38 -4.46
CA GLY A 293 -0.43 -20.62 -3.16
C GLY A 293 -0.37 -22.12 -2.84
N PRO A 294 -0.80 -22.55 -1.65
CA PRO A 294 -0.70 -23.94 -1.19
C PRO A 294 -1.37 -24.96 -2.12
N THR A 295 -2.57 -24.64 -2.62
CA THR A 295 -3.32 -25.55 -3.49
C THR A 295 -2.81 -25.56 -4.93
N HIS A 296 -2.31 -24.40 -5.40
CA HIS A 296 -1.75 -24.24 -6.75
C HIS A 296 -0.33 -23.65 -6.64
N PRO A 297 0.67 -24.44 -6.21
CA PRO A 297 2.00 -23.92 -5.91
C PRO A 297 2.86 -23.66 -7.16
N ARG A 298 2.40 -24.08 -8.33
CA ARG A 298 3.17 -24.04 -9.58
C ARG A 298 2.25 -23.80 -10.77
N PRO A 299 2.67 -22.98 -11.76
CA PRO A 299 1.89 -22.78 -12.97
C PRO A 299 1.84 -23.99 -13.87
N LEU A 300 2.86 -24.85 -13.87
CA LEU A 300 3.04 -25.94 -14.82
C LEU A 300 2.98 -25.39 -16.26
N ASP A 301 2.00 -25.87 -17.06
CA ASP A 301 1.75 -25.42 -18.43
C ASP A 301 0.60 -24.38 -18.52
N ASP A 302 0.03 -24.00 -17.38
CA ASP A 302 -1.06 -23.02 -17.34
C ASP A 302 -0.53 -21.60 -17.64
N PRO A 303 -1.33 -20.75 -18.29
CA PRO A 303 -1.01 -19.34 -18.42
C PRO A 303 -0.77 -18.69 -17.05
N TYR A 304 0.25 -17.83 -16.98
CA TYR A 304 0.65 -17.19 -15.74
C TYR A 304 1.39 -15.87 -16.00
N PHE A 305 1.01 -14.82 -15.30
CA PHE A 305 1.70 -13.53 -15.27
C PHE A 305 2.67 -13.45 -14.09
N SER A 306 3.96 -13.48 -14.41
CA SER A 306 5.02 -13.52 -13.39
C SER A 306 5.36 -12.18 -12.75
N GLY A 307 4.77 -11.09 -13.19
CA GLY A 307 5.08 -9.72 -12.79
C GLY A 307 5.61 -8.88 -13.96
N GLY A 308 5.29 -7.58 -13.95
CA GLY A 308 5.60 -6.63 -15.03
C GLY A 308 6.70 -5.63 -14.68
N TYR A 309 6.70 -4.54 -15.45
CA TYR A 309 7.64 -3.43 -15.29
C TYR A 309 7.50 -2.75 -13.92
N SER A 310 6.27 -2.41 -13.52
CA SER A 310 6.00 -1.76 -12.23
C SER A 310 6.46 -2.60 -11.05
N THR A 311 6.16 -3.89 -11.06
CA THR A 311 6.62 -4.84 -10.03
C THR A 311 8.14 -4.93 -9.96
N ARG A 312 8.83 -4.94 -11.11
CA ARG A 312 10.30 -4.96 -11.19
C ARG A 312 10.91 -3.65 -10.69
N ARG A 313 10.31 -2.52 -11.05
CA ARG A 313 10.81 -1.19 -10.72
C ARG A 313 10.59 -0.83 -9.26
N HIS A 314 9.45 -1.22 -8.70
CA HIS A 314 8.99 -0.74 -7.41
C HIS A 314 8.99 -1.80 -6.29
N GLY A 315 9.19 -3.07 -6.62
CA GLY A 315 9.48 -4.11 -5.64
C GLY A 315 10.94 -4.09 -5.18
N SER A 316 11.29 -4.97 -4.29
CA SER A 316 12.64 -5.00 -3.69
C SER A 316 13.75 -5.54 -4.60
N LEU A 317 13.47 -5.83 -5.88
CA LEU A 317 14.50 -6.18 -6.88
C LEU A 317 15.40 -4.98 -7.22
N ALA A 318 14.89 -3.77 -7.18
CA ALA A 318 15.69 -2.55 -7.23
C ALA A 318 16.56 -2.44 -5.98
N ASP A 319 17.76 -1.87 -6.09
CA ASP A 319 18.82 -1.90 -5.07
C ASP A 319 18.36 -1.62 -3.63
N SER A 320 18.66 -2.54 -2.70
CA SER A 320 18.54 -2.43 -1.23
C SER A 320 17.24 -1.81 -0.71
N GLU A 321 16.13 -2.06 -1.38
CA GLU A 321 14.85 -1.44 -1.10
C GLU A 321 14.03 -2.24 -0.09
N LEU A 322 13.59 -1.58 0.99
CA LEU A 322 12.79 -2.17 2.08
C LEU A 322 11.33 -2.48 1.68
N VAL A 323 10.91 -2.08 0.48
CA VAL A 323 9.55 -2.31 0.00
C VAL A 323 9.53 -3.52 -0.94
N SER A 324 8.97 -4.60 -0.49
CA SER A 324 8.70 -5.79 -1.30
C SER A 324 7.46 -5.60 -2.16
N GLY A 325 7.36 -6.26 -3.32
CA GLY A 325 6.25 -6.04 -4.25
C GLY A 325 5.70 -7.32 -4.84
N VAL A 326 4.41 -7.31 -5.15
CA VAL A 326 3.73 -8.41 -5.86
C VAL A 326 2.74 -7.85 -6.89
N GLN A 327 2.76 -8.38 -8.10
CA GLN A 327 1.69 -8.16 -9.06
C GLN A 327 0.54 -9.11 -8.73
N VAL A 328 -0.66 -8.56 -8.56
CA VAL A 328 -1.87 -9.33 -8.28
C VAL A 328 -2.79 -9.25 -9.49
N GLU A 329 -2.88 -10.34 -10.21
CA GLU A 329 -3.72 -10.48 -11.39
C GLU A 329 -5.07 -11.11 -11.01
N HIS A 330 -6.12 -10.37 -11.24
CA HIS A 330 -7.48 -10.74 -10.86
C HIS A 330 -8.25 -11.26 -12.06
N HIS A 331 -8.91 -12.41 -11.94
CA HIS A 331 -9.90 -12.81 -12.94
C HIS A 331 -11.15 -11.90 -12.88
N PHE A 332 -11.99 -11.92 -13.91
CA PHE A 332 -13.08 -10.94 -14.01
C PHE A 332 -14.33 -11.38 -13.23
N ASP A 333 -14.87 -12.56 -13.57
CA ASP A 333 -16.16 -13.03 -13.07
C ASP A 333 -16.09 -13.33 -11.55
N GLY A 334 -17.01 -12.80 -10.80
CA GLY A 334 -17.13 -13.02 -9.36
C GLY A 334 -16.18 -12.20 -8.49
N LEU A 335 -15.15 -11.53 -9.04
CA LEU A 335 -14.26 -10.65 -8.29
C LEU A 335 -14.44 -9.17 -8.64
N ARG A 336 -14.30 -8.82 -9.93
CA ARG A 336 -14.31 -7.42 -10.37
C ARG A 336 -15.40 -7.04 -11.35
N ASP A 337 -16.29 -7.96 -11.69
CA ASP A 337 -17.38 -7.80 -12.66
C ASP A 337 -18.49 -6.88 -12.15
N THR A 338 -18.95 -7.03 -10.92
CA THR A 338 -20.01 -6.22 -10.31
C THR A 338 -19.51 -5.43 -9.12
N GLU A 339 -20.21 -4.39 -8.71
CA GLU A 339 -19.89 -3.61 -7.51
C GLU A 339 -19.95 -4.47 -6.24
N GLU A 340 -20.97 -5.32 -6.13
CA GLU A 340 -21.14 -6.21 -4.98
C GLU A 340 -20.00 -7.23 -4.89
N ASN A 341 -19.61 -7.86 -6.01
CA ASN A 341 -18.49 -8.79 -6.03
C ASN A 341 -17.18 -8.09 -5.66
N ARG A 342 -16.93 -6.88 -6.19
CA ARG A 342 -15.77 -6.09 -5.79
C ARG A 342 -15.75 -5.77 -4.30
N ARG A 343 -16.89 -5.41 -3.71
CA ARG A 343 -17.00 -5.11 -2.28
C ARG A 343 -16.71 -6.34 -1.42
N ILE A 344 -17.30 -7.49 -1.77
CA ILE A 344 -17.07 -8.77 -1.04
C ILE A 344 -15.61 -9.17 -1.14
N TYR A 345 -15.08 -9.21 -2.37
CA TYR A 345 -13.70 -9.62 -2.62
C TYR A 345 -12.69 -8.65 -2.02
N ALA A 346 -12.93 -7.35 -2.06
CA ALA A 346 -12.06 -6.36 -1.43
C ALA A 346 -11.91 -6.61 0.08
N GLY A 347 -12.99 -7.02 0.75
CA GLY A 347 -12.93 -7.43 2.15
C GLY A 347 -12.08 -8.69 2.39
N GLN A 348 -12.16 -9.68 1.50
CA GLN A 348 -11.34 -10.90 1.56
C GLN A 348 -9.85 -10.59 1.31
N LEU A 349 -9.57 -9.81 0.25
CA LEU A 349 -8.19 -9.39 -0.07
C LEU A 349 -7.58 -8.55 1.05
N ALA A 350 -8.34 -7.63 1.64
CA ALA A 350 -7.88 -6.83 2.77
C ALA A 350 -7.51 -7.69 3.99
N ARG A 351 -8.29 -8.74 4.32
CA ARG A 351 -7.95 -9.68 5.39
C ARG A 351 -6.70 -10.51 5.08
N ALA A 352 -6.56 -10.94 3.83
CA ALA A 352 -5.36 -11.67 3.39
C ALA A 352 -4.11 -10.78 3.45
N ILE A 353 -4.18 -9.54 2.98
CA ILE A 353 -3.09 -8.55 3.08
C ILE A 353 -2.76 -8.30 4.56
N ARG A 354 -3.76 -8.04 5.39
CA ARG A 354 -3.56 -7.81 6.83
C ARG A 354 -2.88 -9.00 7.50
N GLY A 355 -3.34 -10.24 7.24
CA GLY A 355 -2.74 -11.45 7.79
C GLY A 355 -1.28 -11.62 7.37
N PHE A 356 -1.00 -11.44 6.09
CA PHE A 356 0.35 -11.52 5.53
C PHE A 356 1.30 -10.45 6.11
N MET A 357 0.84 -9.21 6.20
CA MET A 357 1.62 -8.09 6.76
C MET A 357 1.91 -8.27 8.25
N LEU A 358 0.92 -8.76 9.00
CA LEU A 358 1.07 -9.05 10.42
C LEU A 358 2.10 -10.18 10.67
N GLU A 359 2.00 -11.27 9.90
CA GLU A 359 2.86 -12.45 10.05
C GLU A 359 4.33 -12.15 9.70
N HIS A 360 4.56 -11.42 8.61
CA HIS A 360 5.91 -11.29 8.05
C HIS A 360 6.59 -9.96 8.32
N ILE A 361 5.84 -8.90 8.57
CA ILE A 361 6.37 -7.55 8.76
C ILE A 361 6.05 -7.00 10.16
N GLY A 362 5.06 -7.59 10.84
CA GLY A 362 4.65 -7.16 12.17
C GLY A 362 3.77 -5.90 12.16
N TYR A 363 3.11 -5.62 11.03
CA TYR A 363 2.19 -4.50 10.90
C TYR A 363 0.77 -4.86 11.33
N PHE A 364 0.02 -3.84 11.74
CA PHE A 364 -1.35 -3.97 12.25
C PHE A 364 -1.47 -4.73 13.59
N GLU A 365 -0.41 -4.74 14.41
CA GLU A 365 -0.56 -5.17 15.79
C GLU A 365 -1.52 -4.20 16.52
N PRO A 366 -2.49 -4.74 17.30
CA PRO A 366 -3.49 -3.94 18.00
C PRO A 366 -2.90 -3.07 19.11
#